data_e62d5dc741f1f591901544687a4a0501
#
_entry.id   e62d5dc741f1f591901544687a4a0501
#
_cell.length_a   1.000
_cell.length_b   1.000
_cell.length_c   1.000
_cell.angle_alpha   90.00
_cell.angle_beta   90.00
_cell.angle_gamma   90.00
#
_symmetry.space_group_name_H-M   'P 1'
#
loop_
_entity.id
_entity.type
_entity.pdbx_description
1 polymer ?
#
loop_
_entity_poly.entity_id
_entity_poly.type
_entity_poly.pdbx_seq_one_letter_code
_entity_poly.pdbx_strand_id
1 'polypeptide(L)'
;DPARGAYLRWMFFAAGPLEAAMVNEALGLRSDDERAPSILGYGTVEQVIDTLEGALDGVEYIVGDRFSAADVYLGSHVIWHLAQGTLPERPTFRAYADRLMARPAAIKAAQIDDELLKAHPFPGMEEMGS
;
A
#
# COMPACT_ATOMS: atom_id res chain seq x y z
N ASP A 1 10.27 -20.86 -11.10
CA ASP A 1 9.24 -20.98 -10.04
C ASP A 1 8.20 -19.88 -10.25
N PRO A 2 6.92 -20.23 -10.51
CA PRO A 2 5.82 -19.27 -10.70
C PRO A 2 5.63 -18.32 -9.51
N ALA A 3 5.82 -18.81 -8.28
CA ALA A 3 5.72 -18.00 -7.07
C ALA A 3 6.76 -16.88 -7.04
N ARG A 4 7.98 -17.13 -7.52
CA ARG A 4 9.03 -16.11 -7.63
C ARG A 4 8.64 -15.03 -8.64
N GLY A 5 8.04 -15.41 -9.75
CA GLY A 5 7.54 -14.44 -10.76
C GLY A 5 6.47 -13.52 -10.17
N ALA A 6 5.47 -14.08 -9.49
CA ALA A 6 4.44 -13.34 -8.81
C ALA A 6 5.02 -12.43 -7.71
N TYR A 7 5.93 -12.94 -6.90
CA TYR A 7 6.63 -12.18 -5.86
C TYR A 7 7.32 -10.93 -6.42
N LEU A 8 8.15 -11.10 -7.45
CA LEU A 8 8.87 -9.98 -8.08
C LEU A 8 7.89 -9.00 -8.73
N ARG A 9 6.86 -9.50 -9.42
CA ARG A 9 5.83 -8.64 -10.01
C ARG A 9 5.23 -7.69 -8.99
N TRP A 10 4.81 -8.19 -7.82
CA TRP A 10 4.14 -7.37 -6.82
C TRP A 10 5.10 -6.47 -6.05
N MET A 11 6.36 -6.87 -5.87
CA MET A 11 7.40 -5.99 -5.35
C MET A 11 7.62 -4.78 -6.27
N PHE A 12 7.77 -5.02 -7.59
CA PHE A 12 7.94 -3.93 -8.55
C PHE A 12 6.66 -3.11 -8.76
N PHE A 13 5.49 -3.73 -8.68
CA PHE A 13 4.23 -3.00 -8.74
C PHE A 13 4.08 -2.02 -7.57
N ALA A 14 4.45 -2.43 -6.38
CA ALA A 14 4.44 -1.55 -5.21
C ALA A 14 5.44 -0.40 -5.35
N ALA A 15 6.68 -0.69 -5.75
CA ALA A 15 7.76 0.29 -5.88
C ALA A 15 7.62 1.25 -7.08
N GLY A 16 6.83 0.92 -8.06
CA GLY A 16 6.66 1.72 -9.28
C GLY A 16 5.21 2.22 -9.45
N PRO A 17 4.35 1.46 -10.13
CA PRO A 17 2.99 1.89 -10.45
C PRO A 17 2.18 2.38 -9.25
N LEU A 18 2.17 1.63 -8.15
CA LEU A 18 1.37 1.97 -6.97
C LEU A 18 1.90 3.25 -6.31
N GLU A 19 3.19 3.31 -6.01
CA GLU A 19 3.80 4.47 -5.37
C GLU A 19 3.63 5.74 -6.23
N ALA A 20 3.94 5.67 -7.53
CA ALA A 20 3.81 6.82 -8.43
C ALA A 20 2.36 7.31 -8.53
N ALA A 21 1.39 6.40 -8.68
CA ALA A 21 -0.02 6.75 -8.76
C ALA A 21 -0.52 7.44 -7.47
N MET A 22 -0.19 6.86 -6.30
CA MET A 22 -0.63 7.39 -5.01
C MET A 22 0.02 8.73 -4.67
N VAL A 23 1.32 8.90 -4.95
CA VAL A 23 2.02 10.18 -4.73
C VAL A 23 1.48 11.28 -5.64
N ASN A 24 1.31 10.99 -6.93
CA ASN A 24 0.76 11.95 -7.87
C ASN A 24 -0.67 12.38 -7.48
N GLU A 25 -1.50 11.44 -7.05
CA GLU A 25 -2.85 11.76 -6.56
C GLU A 25 -2.82 12.62 -5.30
N ALA A 26 -1.99 12.26 -4.32
CA ALA A 26 -1.86 13.01 -3.06
C ALA A 26 -1.35 14.44 -3.27
N LEU A 27 -0.50 14.66 -4.26
CA LEU A 27 0.05 15.98 -4.61
C LEU A 27 -0.82 16.74 -5.62
N GLY A 28 -1.91 16.16 -6.11
CA GLY A 28 -2.75 16.76 -7.15
C GLY A 28 -2.04 16.90 -8.50
N LEU A 29 -1.02 16.09 -8.75
CA LEU A 29 -0.24 16.11 -9.99
C LEU A 29 -0.98 15.33 -11.08
N ARG A 30 -1.95 16.00 -11.70
CA ARG A 30 -2.70 15.46 -12.83
C ARG A 30 -2.25 16.14 -14.11
N SER A 31 -2.22 15.40 -15.22
CA SER A 31 -1.96 15.94 -16.53
C SER A 31 -3.25 16.01 -17.34
N ASP A 32 -3.48 17.16 -17.97
CA ASP A 32 -4.60 17.35 -18.91
C ASP A 32 -4.29 16.81 -20.33
N ASP A 33 -3.09 16.26 -20.54
CA ASP A 33 -2.72 15.63 -21.82
C ASP A 33 -3.42 14.28 -21.95
N GLU A 34 -4.25 14.13 -22.98
CA GLU A 34 -4.99 12.89 -23.27
C GLU A 34 -4.07 11.66 -23.45
N ARG A 35 -2.79 11.87 -23.73
CA ARG A 35 -1.79 10.82 -23.86
C ARG A 35 -1.17 10.41 -22.51
N ALA A 36 -1.41 11.17 -21.44
CA ALA A 36 -0.79 10.94 -20.13
C ALA A 36 -0.93 9.48 -19.68
N PRO A 37 -2.10 8.80 -19.76
CA PRO A 37 -2.23 7.41 -19.33
C PRO A 37 -1.33 6.41 -20.08
N SER A 38 -0.97 6.73 -21.35
CA SER A 38 -0.08 5.88 -22.15
C SER A 38 1.41 6.21 -21.96
N ILE A 39 1.72 7.39 -21.44
CA ILE A 39 3.09 7.85 -21.21
C ILE A 39 3.51 7.58 -19.76
N LEU A 40 2.58 7.78 -18.80
CA LEU A 40 2.81 7.47 -17.40
C LEU A 40 2.94 5.95 -17.22
N GLY A 41 3.98 5.51 -16.54
CA GLY A 41 4.29 4.08 -16.37
C GLY A 41 3.25 3.27 -15.58
N TYR A 42 2.24 3.93 -14.98
CA TYR A 42 1.17 3.29 -14.23
C TYR A 42 -0.21 3.37 -14.93
N GLY A 43 -0.35 4.14 -16.02
CA GLY A 43 -1.64 4.39 -16.65
C GLY A 43 -2.48 5.42 -15.88
N THR A 44 -3.60 5.01 -15.30
CA THR A 44 -4.44 5.85 -14.42
C THR A 44 -4.44 5.34 -12.97
N VAL A 45 -4.78 6.22 -12.03
CA VAL A 45 -4.94 5.86 -10.61
C VAL A 45 -6.00 4.78 -10.44
N GLU A 46 -7.12 4.90 -11.14
CA GLU A 46 -8.20 3.91 -11.11
C GLU A 46 -7.73 2.54 -11.60
N GLN A 47 -6.94 2.48 -12.68
CA GLN A 47 -6.39 1.23 -13.19
C GLN A 47 -5.44 0.57 -12.18
N VAL A 48 -4.64 1.35 -11.48
CA VAL A 48 -3.74 0.84 -10.42
C VAL A 48 -4.55 0.28 -9.26
N ILE A 49 -5.58 1.00 -8.80
CA ILE A 49 -6.45 0.57 -7.71
C ILE A 49 -7.22 -0.71 -8.07
N ASP A 50 -7.80 -0.77 -9.25
CA ASP A 50 -8.56 -1.94 -9.73
C ASP A 50 -7.65 -3.16 -9.94
N THR A 51 -6.42 -2.93 -10.42
CA THR A 51 -5.41 -4.00 -10.54
C THR A 51 -5.03 -4.56 -9.17
N LEU A 52 -4.84 -3.68 -8.19
CA LEU A 52 -4.52 -4.08 -6.81
C LEU A 52 -5.68 -4.86 -6.17
N GLU A 53 -6.92 -4.36 -6.31
CA GLU A 53 -8.09 -5.06 -5.80
C GLU A 53 -8.24 -6.44 -6.42
N GLY A 54 -8.16 -6.55 -7.75
CA GLY A 54 -8.25 -7.83 -8.44
C GLY A 54 -7.15 -8.82 -8.05
N ALA A 55 -5.97 -8.33 -7.67
CA ALA A 55 -4.89 -9.17 -7.19
C ALA A 55 -5.09 -9.69 -5.76
N LEU A 56 -5.81 -8.94 -4.94
CA LEU A 56 -6.09 -9.27 -3.55
C LEU A 56 -7.43 -10.01 -3.36
N ASP A 57 -8.27 -10.04 -4.38
CA ASP A 57 -9.57 -10.67 -4.31
C ASP A 57 -9.44 -12.19 -4.20
N GLY A 58 -10.07 -12.77 -3.18
CA GLY A 58 -10.10 -14.22 -2.96
C GLY A 58 -8.78 -14.86 -2.57
N VAL A 59 -7.71 -14.08 -2.28
CA VAL A 59 -6.43 -14.60 -1.83
C VAL A 59 -6.13 -14.20 -0.38
N GLU A 60 -5.37 -15.04 0.31
CA GLU A 60 -4.95 -14.73 1.68
C GLU A 60 -3.79 -13.74 1.70
N TYR A 61 -2.80 -13.94 0.84
CA TYR A 61 -1.63 -13.08 0.66
C TYR A 61 -1.37 -12.82 -0.82
N ILE A 62 -0.65 -11.76 -1.13
CA ILE A 62 -0.47 -11.31 -2.52
C ILE A 62 0.23 -12.34 -3.44
N VAL A 63 0.98 -13.27 -2.86
CA VAL A 63 1.65 -14.36 -3.60
C VAL A 63 0.97 -15.72 -3.33
N GLY A 64 -0.28 -15.73 -2.87
CA GLY A 64 -1.08 -16.93 -2.66
C GLY A 64 -1.41 -17.21 -1.19
N ASP A 65 -1.00 -18.37 -0.70
CA ASP A 65 -1.36 -18.89 0.63
C ASP A 65 -0.29 -18.65 1.71
N ARG A 66 0.83 -18.02 1.37
CA ARG A 66 1.94 -17.76 2.28
C ARG A 66 2.35 -16.32 2.33
N PHE A 67 2.47 -15.81 3.54
CA PHE A 67 3.02 -14.49 3.80
C PHE A 67 4.47 -14.36 3.30
N SER A 68 4.76 -13.24 2.66
CA SER A 68 6.07 -12.94 2.09
C SER A 68 6.46 -11.47 2.30
N ALA A 69 7.69 -11.10 1.92
CA ALA A 69 8.09 -9.69 1.95
C ALA A 69 7.28 -8.82 0.97
N ALA A 70 6.64 -9.40 -0.04
CA ALA A 70 5.71 -8.67 -0.90
C ALA A 70 4.50 -8.19 -0.11
N ASP A 71 3.99 -8.98 0.85
CA ASP A 71 2.90 -8.54 1.74
C ASP A 71 3.37 -7.47 2.73
N VAL A 72 4.62 -7.52 3.18
CA VAL A 72 5.17 -6.43 4.02
C VAL A 72 5.17 -5.13 3.23
N TYR A 73 5.74 -5.13 2.04
CA TYR A 73 5.93 -3.90 1.27
C TYR A 73 4.62 -3.39 0.65
N LEU A 74 3.93 -4.20 -0.12
CA LEU A 74 2.64 -3.82 -0.72
C LEU A 74 1.59 -3.56 0.35
N GLY A 75 1.55 -4.39 1.39
CA GLY A 75 0.63 -4.24 2.52
C GLY A 75 0.85 -2.95 3.30
N SER A 76 2.10 -2.49 3.46
CA SER A 76 2.38 -1.21 4.10
C SER A 76 1.77 -0.04 3.30
N HIS A 77 1.83 -0.07 1.97
CA HIS A 77 1.13 0.90 1.11
C HIS A 77 -0.38 0.86 1.31
N VAL A 78 -0.99 -0.33 1.31
CA VAL A 78 -2.44 -0.48 1.52
C VAL A 78 -2.86 0.08 2.88
N ILE A 79 -2.17 -0.32 3.95
CA ILE A 79 -2.46 0.13 5.32
C ILE A 79 -2.30 1.65 5.43
N TRP A 80 -1.19 2.19 4.94
CA TRP A 80 -0.90 3.61 5.00
C TRP A 80 -1.94 4.44 4.23
N HIS A 81 -2.21 4.08 2.98
CA HIS A 81 -3.13 4.84 2.14
C HIS A 81 -4.60 4.72 2.57
N LEU A 82 -5.01 3.61 3.19
CA LEU A 82 -6.31 3.52 3.87
C LEU A 82 -6.37 4.48 5.07
N ALA A 83 -5.33 4.52 5.89
CA ALA A 83 -5.28 5.40 7.05
C ALA A 83 -5.28 6.88 6.67
N GLN A 84 -4.66 7.24 5.54
CA GLN A 84 -4.65 8.61 5.00
C GLN A 84 -5.91 8.98 4.20
N GLY A 85 -6.79 8.02 3.92
CA GLY A 85 -7.97 8.24 3.08
C GLY A 85 -7.65 8.47 1.59
N THR A 86 -6.45 8.12 1.14
CA THR A 86 -6.01 8.25 -0.25
C THR A 86 -6.28 7.00 -1.09
N LEU A 87 -6.51 5.85 -0.43
CA LEU A 87 -7.01 4.63 -1.06
C LEU A 87 -8.49 4.46 -0.68
N PRO A 88 -9.40 4.15 -1.64
CA PRO A 88 -10.81 3.97 -1.32
C PRO A 88 -11.03 2.78 -0.38
N GLU A 89 -11.96 2.96 0.56
CA GLU A 89 -12.38 1.95 1.53
C GLU A 89 -13.16 0.82 0.84
N ARG A 90 -12.45 -0.04 0.13
CA ARG A 90 -13.04 -1.25 -0.46
C ARG A 90 -12.90 -2.42 0.51
N PRO A 91 -13.90 -3.33 0.60
CA PRO A 91 -13.86 -4.47 1.53
C PRO A 91 -12.61 -5.35 1.36
N THR A 92 -12.15 -5.55 0.12
CA THR A 92 -10.95 -6.32 -0.21
C THR A 92 -9.70 -5.72 0.43
N PHE A 93 -9.53 -4.40 0.33
CA PHE A 93 -8.38 -3.71 0.94
C PHE A 93 -8.43 -3.74 2.46
N ARG A 94 -9.61 -3.51 3.03
CA ARG A 94 -9.78 -3.55 4.50
C ARG A 94 -9.49 -4.95 5.04
N ALA A 95 -10.05 -5.99 4.44
CA ALA A 95 -9.81 -7.36 4.87
C ALA A 95 -8.33 -7.77 4.80
N TYR A 96 -7.63 -7.33 3.76
CA TYR A 96 -6.19 -7.58 3.62
C TYR A 96 -5.38 -6.82 4.67
N ALA A 97 -5.64 -5.53 4.86
CA ALA A 97 -4.98 -4.71 5.87
C ALA A 97 -5.19 -5.27 7.28
N ASP A 98 -6.41 -5.62 7.65
CA ASP A 98 -6.74 -6.17 8.97
C ASP A 98 -6.02 -7.49 9.23
N ARG A 99 -5.93 -8.37 8.21
CA ARG A 99 -5.18 -9.63 8.29
C ARG A 99 -3.70 -9.39 8.55
N LEU A 100 -3.09 -8.45 7.86
CA LEU A 100 -1.67 -8.14 8.03
C LEU A 100 -1.39 -7.50 9.41
N MET A 101 -2.23 -6.57 9.83
CA MET A 101 -2.10 -5.90 11.14
C MET A 101 -2.34 -6.84 12.32
N ALA A 102 -3.15 -7.88 12.16
CA ALA A 102 -3.38 -8.89 13.20
C ALA A 102 -2.21 -9.85 13.43
N ARG A 103 -1.18 -9.83 12.58
CA ARG A 103 -0.02 -10.71 12.74
C ARG A 103 0.80 -10.32 13.97
N PRO A 104 1.23 -11.30 14.80
CA PRO A 104 1.99 -11.01 16.02
C PRO A 104 3.23 -10.14 15.79
N ALA A 105 3.94 -10.35 14.66
CA ALA A 105 5.10 -9.54 14.32
C ALA A 105 4.73 -8.08 13.99
N ALA A 106 3.58 -7.84 13.34
CA ALA A 106 3.10 -6.50 13.04
C ALA A 106 2.69 -5.76 14.32
N ILE A 107 1.97 -6.45 15.22
CA ILE A 107 1.59 -5.90 16.53
C ILE A 107 2.83 -5.52 17.35
N LYS A 108 3.83 -6.41 17.38
CA LYS A 108 5.08 -6.13 18.09
C LYS A 108 5.85 -4.96 17.48
N ALA A 109 5.92 -4.86 16.15
CA ALA A 109 6.57 -3.75 15.47
C ALA A 109 5.87 -2.42 15.81
N ALA A 110 4.55 -2.36 15.75
CA ALA A 110 3.78 -1.18 16.11
C ALA A 110 4.03 -0.74 17.57
N GLN A 111 4.09 -1.69 18.50
CA GLN A 111 4.42 -1.39 19.90
C GLN A 111 5.82 -0.76 20.06
N ILE A 112 6.82 -1.29 19.35
CA ILE A 112 8.19 -0.75 19.38
C ILE A 112 8.20 0.67 18.81
N ASP A 113 7.52 0.89 17.69
CA ASP A 113 7.44 2.20 17.05
C ASP A 113 6.73 3.22 17.95
N ASP A 114 5.63 2.83 18.59
CA ASP A 114 4.92 3.67 19.56
C ASP A 114 5.78 4.06 20.77
N GLU A 115 6.57 3.12 21.29
CA GLU A 115 7.49 3.39 22.41
C GLU A 115 8.61 4.35 21.98
N LEU A 116 9.17 4.15 20.78
CA LEU A 116 10.20 5.04 20.23
C LEU A 116 9.66 6.45 19.97
N LEU A 117 8.46 6.57 19.43
CA LEU A 117 7.81 7.87 19.18
C LEU A 117 7.51 8.61 20.48
N LYS A 118 7.11 7.91 21.53
CA LYS A 118 6.91 8.51 22.87
C LYS A 118 8.23 8.99 23.47
N ALA A 119 9.31 8.23 23.29
CA ALA A 119 10.64 8.58 23.81
C ALA A 119 11.32 9.69 22.98
N HIS A 120 11.06 9.73 21.68
CA HIS A 120 11.68 10.63 20.71
C HIS A 120 10.64 11.23 19.75
N PRO A 121 9.75 12.12 20.24
CA PRO A 121 8.75 12.75 19.36
C PRO A 121 9.45 13.61 18.30
N PHE A 122 8.98 13.53 17.06
CA PHE A 122 9.48 14.41 16.00
C PHE A 122 8.76 15.77 16.04
N PRO A 123 9.40 16.86 15.54
CA PRO A 123 8.79 18.18 15.49
C PRO A 123 7.45 18.17 14.73
N GLY A 124 6.42 18.76 15.31
CA GLY A 124 5.07 18.82 14.71
C GLY A 124 4.16 17.62 15.01
N MET A 125 4.63 16.63 15.75
CA MET A 125 3.81 15.46 16.12
C MET A 125 2.58 15.84 16.97
N GLU A 126 2.67 16.92 17.77
CA GLU A 126 1.56 17.41 18.59
C GLU A 126 0.41 18.00 17.75
N GLU A 127 0.70 18.49 16.56
CA GLU A 127 -0.29 19.07 15.63
C GLU A 127 -1.07 18.01 14.83
N MET A 128 -0.56 16.78 14.75
CA MET A 128 -1.17 15.69 14.00
C MET A 128 -2.19 14.88 14.82
N GLY A 129 -2.27 15.10 16.11
CA GLY A 129 -3.12 14.36 17.06
C GLY A 129 -4.42 15.05 17.46
N SER A 130 -4.80 16.13 16.79
CA SER A 130 -6.04 16.88 17.07
C SER A 130 -7.09 16.71 15.99
#